data_754966f535cfd020132c47163a14ad26
#
_entry.id   754966f535cfd020132c47163a14ad26
#
_cell.length_a   1.000
_cell.length_b   1.000
_cell.length_c   1.000
_cell.angle_alpha   90.00
_cell.angle_beta   90.00
_cell.angle_gamma   90.00
#
_symmetry.space_group_name_H-M   'P 1'
#
loop_
_entity.id
_entity.type
_entity.pdbx_description
1 polymer ?
#
loop_
_entity_poly.entity_id
_entity_poly.type
_entity_poly.pdbx_seq_one_letter_code
_entity_poly.pdbx_strand_id
1 'polypeptide(L)'
;MKMKIDILFTNTAWYEYLEWLEKDKIMYKKINELLKDIERNGTLHGKGKPEKLKYRKGYSRRIDEKNRLIYDIENDVIRVLSCKGHYEE
;
A
#
# COMPACT_ATOMS: atom_id res chain seq x y z
N MET A 1 9.09 -18.83 -14.34
CA MET A 1 8.98 -17.41 -14.74
C MET A 1 8.13 -16.67 -13.75
N LYS A 2 8.62 -15.56 -13.27
CA LYS A 2 7.92 -14.74 -12.29
C LYS A 2 6.80 -13.96 -12.98
N MET A 3 5.58 -14.06 -12.47
CA MET A 3 4.50 -13.26 -12.99
C MET A 3 4.70 -11.78 -12.62
N LYS A 4 4.51 -10.96 -13.61
CA LYS A 4 4.62 -9.51 -13.42
C LYS A 4 3.30 -8.97 -12.89
N ILE A 5 3.37 -8.20 -11.82
CA ILE A 5 2.21 -7.56 -11.21
C ILE A 5 2.31 -6.06 -11.47
N ASP A 6 1.24 -5.48 -11.94
CA ASP A 6 1.17 -4.04 -12.16
C ASP A 6 0.73 -3.33 -10.88
N ILE A 7 1.08 -2.07 -10.76
CA ILE A 7 0.69 -1.23 -9.63
C ILE A 7 -0.09 -0.04 -10.17
N LEU A 8 -1.27 0.16 -9.61
CA LEU A 8 -2.14 1.27 -9.98
C LEU A 8 -2.40 2.11 -8.74
N PHE A 9 -2.26 3.42 -8.88
CA PHE A 9 -2.64 4.35 -7.81
C PHE A 9 -3.95 5.02 -8.18
N THR A 10 -4.88 5.07 -7.23
CA THR A 10 -6.05 5.94 -7.38
C THR A 10 -5.58 7.39 -7.36
N ASN A 11 -6.42 8.33 -7.77
CA ASN A 11 -6.07 9.75 -7.69
C ASN A 11 -5.68 10.15 -6.27
N THR A 12 -6.45 9.75 -5.28
CA THR A 12 -6.15 10.05 -3.87
C THR A 12 -4.78 9.54 -3.49
N ALA A 13 -4.51 8.27 -3.75
CA ALA A 13 -3.24 7.66 -3.40
C ALA A 13 -2.07 8.30 -4.15
N TRP A 14 -2.28 8.64 -5.41
CA TRP A 14 -1.24 9.25 -6.23
C TRP A 14 -0.78 10.59 -5.65
N TYR A 15 -1.74 11.46 -5.28
CA TYR A 15 -1.39 12.75 -4.69
C TYR A 15 -0.76 12.61 -3.31
N GLU A 16 -1.20 11.66 -2.51
CA GLU A 16 -0.57 11.37 -1.22
C GLU A 16 0.86 10.88 -1.39
N TYR A 17 1.07 10.02 -2.36
CA TYR A 17 2.38 9.47 -2.67
C TYR A 17 3.36 10.58 -3.12
N LEU A 18 2.90 11.48 -3.98
CA LEU A 18 3.70 12.62 -4.41
C LEU A 18 4.01 13.56 -3.25
N GLU A 19 3.07 13.74 -2.34
CA GLU A 19 3.28 14.57 -1.15
C GLU A 19 4.40 13.99 -0.27
N TRP A 20 4.39 12.67 -0.06
CA TRP A 20 5.47 12.02 0.68
C TRP A 20 6.83 12.20 0.00
N LEU A 21 6.87 12.08 -1.32
CA LEU A 21 8.10 12.29 -2.06
C LEU A 21 8.70 13.68 -1.80
N GLU A 22 7.86 14.69 -1.70
CA GLU A 22 8.32 16.06 -1.42
C GLU A 22 8.67 16.30 0.03
N LYS A 23 7.86 15.80 0.96
CA LYS A 23 7.92 16.18 2.36
C LYS A 23 8.68 15.22 3.25
N ASP A 24 8.68 13.95 2.94
CA ASP A 24 9.29 12.93 3.80
C ASP A 24 9.72 11.73 2.99
N LYS A 25 10.95 11.75 2.55
CA LYS A 25 11.49 10.68 1.70
C LYS A 25 11.60 9.34 2.41
N ILE A 26 11.66 9.33 3.73
CA ILE A 26 11.68 8.08 4.48
C ILE A 26 10.33 7.37 4.31
N MET A 27 9.24 8.11 4.43
CA MET A 27 7.90 7.57 4.20
C MET A 27 7.73 7.10 2.76
N TYR A 28 8.17 7.89 1.81
CA TYR A 28 8.14 7.54 0.40
C TYR A 28 8.85 6.20 0.15
N LYS A 29 10.06 6.04 0.69
CA LYS A 29 10.83 4.80 0.53
C LYS A 29 10.16 3.62 1.21
N LYS A 30 9.55 3.82 2.38
CA LYS A 30 8.83 2.76 3.07
C LYS A 30 7.63 2.28 2.26
N ILE A 31 6.89 3.19 1.64
CA ILE A 31 5.79 2.82 0.77
C ILE A 31 6.29 1.96 -0.39
N ASN A 32 7.38 2.36 -1.01
CA ASN A 32 7.98 1.59 -2.10
C ASN A 32 8.39 0.19 -1.66
N GLU A 33 8.97 0.08 -0.46
CA GLU A 33 9.34 -1.22 0.09
C GLU A 33 8.12 -2.10 0.35
N LEU A 34 7.05 -1.51 0.87
CA LEU A 34 5.82 -2.26 1.12
C LEU A 34 5.21 -2.76 -0.19
N LEU A 35 5.22 -1.95 -1.23
CA LEU A 35 4.69 -2.36 -2.54
C LEU A 35 5.51 -3.52 -3.12
N LYS A 36 6.82 -3.46 -3.02
CA LYS A 36 7.70 -4.57 -3.44
C LYS A 36 7.43 -5.82 -2.61
N ASP A 37 7.17 -5.65 -1.33
CA ASP A 37 6.89 -6.76 -0.44
C ASP A 37 5.57 -7.44 -0.77
N ILE A 38 4.54 -6.65 -1.09
CA ILE A 38 3.25 -7.19 -1.53
C ILE A 38 3.44 -8.03 -2.81
N GLU A 39 4.20 -7.51 -3.74
CA GLU A 39 4.48 -8.24 -4.99
C GLU A 39 5.18 -9.58 -4.71
N ARG A 40 6.09 -9.59 -3.75
CA ARG A 40 6.88 -10.78 -3.42
C ARG A 40 6.14 -11.77 -2.54
N ASN A 41 5.42 -11.29 -1.54
CA ASN A 41 4.88 -12.13 -0.48
C ASN A 41 3.36 -12.21 -0.44
N GLY A 42 2.66 -11.46 -1.28
CA GLY A 42 1.20 -11.50 -1.34
C GLY A 42 0.52 -10.54 -0.37
N THR A 43 -0.80 -10.66 -0.26
CA THR A 43 -1.61 -9.67 0.42
C THR A 43 -1.49 -9.67 1.94
N LEU A 44 -1.26 -10.83 2.55
CA LEU A 44 -1.36 -10.97 4.01
C LEU A 44 -0.07 -11.44 4.67
N HIS A 45 1.05 -11.42 3.95
CA HIS A 45 2.34 -11.85 4.50
C HIS A 45 3.39 -10.79 4.25
N GLY A 46 4.30 -10.64 5.21
CA GLY A 46 5.44 -9.77 5.06
C GLY A 46 5.40 -8.55 5.94
N LYS A 47 6.01 -7.48 5.45
CA LYS A 47 6.26 -6.26 6.23
C LYS A 47 5.02 -5.43 6.47
N GLY A 48 5.03 -4.68 7.57
CA GLY A 48 3.98 -3.70 7.84
C GLY A 48 2.73 -4.27 8.47
N LYS A 49 2.82 -5.45 9.06
CA LYS A 49 1.67 -6.09 9.74
C LYS A 49 0.43 -6.11 8.86
N PRO A 50 0.48 -6.83 7.73
CA PRO A 50 -0.66 -6.83 6.81
C PRO A 50 -1.92 -7.38 7.47
N GLU A 51 -3.04 -6.69 7.24
CA GLU A 51 -4.34 -7.06 7.77
C GLU A 51 -5.39 -6.94 6.67
N LYS A 52 -6.40 -7.82 6.74
CA LYS A 52 -7.56 -7.69 5.88
C LYS A 52 -8.53 -6.67 6.47
N LEU A 53 -9.09 -5.80 5.65
CA LEU A 53 -10.11 -4.85 6.11
C LEU A 53 -11.40 -5.62 6.48
N LYS A 54 -12.08 -5.16 7.53
CA LYS A 54 -13.26 -5.86 8.08
C LYS A 54 -14.51 -5.65 7.27
N TYR A 55 -14.77 -4.42 6.85
CA TYR A 55 -16.07 -4.04 6.31
C TYR A 55 -16.06 -3.71 4.83
N ARG A 56 -14.93 -3.86 4.18
CA ARG A 56 -14.82 -3.66 2.74
C ARG A 56 -13.69 -4.50 2.20
N LYS A 57 -13.66 -4.68 0.89
CA LYS A 57 -12.59 -5.35 0.19
C LYS A 57 -11.30 -4.58 0.35
N GLY A 58 -10.23 -5.30 0.63
CA GLY A 58 -8.90 -4.70 0.68
C GLY A 58 -8.12 -5.09 1.90
N TYR A 59 -6.94 -4.49 1.98
CA TYR A 59 -5.94 -4.82 2.99
C TYR A 59 -5.23 -3.56 3.43
N SER A 60 -4.60 -3.62 4.60
CA SER A 60 -3.78 -2.52 5.07
C SER A 60 -2.42 -3.01 5.54
N ARG A 61 -1.41 -2.16 5.38
CA ARG A 61 -0.09 -2.35 5.97
C ARG A 61 0.33 -1.05 6.63
N ARG A 62 1.01 -1.15 7.75
CA ARG A 62 1.53 0.04 8.45
C ARG A 62 2.72 0.60 7.69
N ILE A 63 2.69 1.90 7.44
CA ILE A 63 3.85 2.64 6.97
C ILE A 63 4.60 3.14 8.20
N ASP A 64 3.88 3.73 9.15
CA ASP A 64 4.35 4.07 10.49
C ASP A 64 3.16 3.97 11.45
N GLU A 65 3.27 4.53 12.65
CA GLU A 65 2.21 4.45 13.64
C GLU A 65 0.94 5.19 13.25
N LYS A 66 1.08 6.22 12.42
CA LYS A 66 -0.03 7.11 12.04
C LYS A 66 -0.56 6.88 10.64
N ASN A 67 0.24 6.24 9.80
CA ASN A 67 -0.08 6.15 8.38
C ASN A 67 -0.12 4.70 7.91
N ARG A 68 -1.10 4.39 7.07
CA ARG A 68 -1.27 3.05 6.52
C ARG A 68 -1.36 3.09 5.01
N LEU A 69 -0.86 2.04 4.41
CA LEU A 69 -1.03 1.74 2.99
C LEU A 69 -2.28 0.90 2.87
N ILE A 70 -3.29 1.41 2.17
CA ILE A 70 -4.54 0.70 1.90
C ILE A 70 -4.53 0.27 0.45
N TYR A 71 -4.78 -1.01 0.21
CA TYR A 71 -4.65 -1.57 -1.13
C TYR A 71 -5.57 -2.78 -1.31
N ASP A 72 -5.79 -3.15 -2.55
CA ASP A 72 -6.35 -4.44 -2.88
C ASP A 72 -5.60 -5.03 -4.07
N ILE A 73 -5.89 -6.27 -4.40
CA ILE A 73 -5.30 -6.94 -5.56
C ILE A 73 -6.44 -7.53 -6.37
N GLU A 74 -6.43 -7.23 -7.66
CA GLU A 74 -7.44 -7.73 -8.58
C GLU A 74 -6.81 -7.90 -9.96
N ASN A 75 -6.95 -9.08 -10.55
CA ASN A 75 -6.42 -9.38 -11.89
C ASN A 75 -4.93 -9.05 -12.03
N ASP A 76 -4.13 -9.45 -11.03
CA ASP A 76 -2.69 -9.21 -10.99
C ASP A 76 -2.32 -7.73 -10.99
N VAL A 77 -3.21 -6.88 -10.46
CA VAL A 77 -2.95 -5.46 -10.28
C VAL A 77 -3.08 -5.14 -8.78
N ILE A 78 -2.02 -4.58 -8.22
CA ILE A 78 -2.09 -4.01 -6.88
C ILE A 78 -2.67 -2.61 -7.04
N ARG A 79 -3.85 -2.38 -6.46
CA ARG A 79 -4.46 -1.05 -6.50
C ARG A 79 -4.21 -0.37 -5.16
N VAL A 80 -3.49 0.74 -5.20
CA VAL A 80 -3.22 1.54 -4.00
C VAL A 80 -4.35 2.54 -3.85
N LEU A 81 -5.11 2.42 -2.77
CA LEU A 81 -6.30 3.23 -2.53
C LEU A 81 -5.98 4.47 -1.71
N SER A 82 -5.04 4.35 -0.77
CA SER A 82 -4.52 5.49 -0.01
C SER A 82 -3.19 5.10 0.64
N CYS A 83 -2.38 6.09 0.98
CA CYS A 83 -1.11 5.85 1.65
C CYS A 83 -0.81 6.94 2.69
N LYS A 84 -1.82 7.59 3.17
CA LYS A 84 -1.67 8.63 4.19
C LYS A 84 -2.86 8.56 5.14
N GLY A 85 -2.58 8.75 6.42
CA GLY A 85 -3.61 8.75 7.44
C GLY A 85 -3.90 7.37 7.97
N HIS A 86 -4.75 7.34 8.97
CA HIS A 86 -5.18 6.13 9.65
C HIS A 86 -6.54 5.73 9.12
N TYR A 87 -6.63 4.54 8.56
CA TYR A 87 -7.91 4.04 8.06
C TYR A 87 -8.73 3.50 9.22
N GLU A 88 -9.93 4.04 9.40
CA GLU A 88 -10.88 3.54 10.38
C GLU A 88 -12.08 2.92 9.65
N GLU A 89 -12.44 1.76 10.10
CA GLU A 89 -13.62 1.07 9.58
C GLU A 89 -14.86 1.33 10.44
#